data_21995411a30dff36f13ebcf6866afc78
#
_entry.id   21995411a30dff36f13ebcf6866afc78
#
_cell.length_a   1.000
_cell.length_b   1.000
_cell.length_c   1.000
_cell.angle_alpha   90.00
_cell.angle_beta   90.00
_cell.angle_gamma   90.00
#
_symmetry.space_group_name_H-M   'P 1'
#
loop_
_entity.id
_entity.type
_entity.pdbx_description
1 polymer ?
#
loop_
_entity_poly.entity_id
_entity_poly.type
_entity_poly.pdbx_seq_one_letter_code
_entity_poly.pdbx_strand_id
1 'polypeptide(L)'
;MITLKNEHLTVGINPFGAELSSITDAAGREYVWQGDPAYWSGRSPVLFPIVGRLLSDSYVYNDTKYYLQKHGFARKSAFALVSEDDSHATFTL
;
A
#
# COMPACT_ATOMS: atom_id res chain seq x y z
N MET A 1 -11.39 4.84 -4.03
CA MET A 1 -11.22 3.90 -2.89
C MET A 1 -12.02 2.65 -3.17
N ILE A 2 -11.43 1.49 -3.05
CA ILE A 2 -12.11 0.21 -3.17
C ILE A 2 -12.56 -0.20 -1.77
N THR A 3 -13.80 -0.65 -1.65
CA THR A 3 -14.38 -1.02 -0.35
C THR A 3 -14.79 -2.49 -0.34
N LEU A 4 -14.27 -3.23 0.62
CA LEU A 4 -14.68 -4.60 0.92
C LEU A 4 -15.49 -4.58 2.21
N LYS A 5 -16.49 -5.46 2.31
CA LYS A 5 -17.36 -5.46 3.48
C LYS A 5 -17.95 -6.84 3.76
N ASN A 6 -17.98 -7.19 5.03
CA ASN A 6 -18.81 -8.30 5.54
C ASN A 6 -19.60 -7.82 6.77
N GLU A 7 -20.20 -8.74 7.51
CA GLU A 7 -20.99 -8.40 8.71
C GLU A 7 -20.13 -7.82 9.87
N HIS A 8 -18.80 -8.02 9.86
CA HIS A 8 -17.91 -7.63 10.94
C HIS A 8 -17.07 -6.42 10.60
N LEU A 9 -16.57 -6.32 9.36
CA LEU A 9 -15.56 -5.33 8.97
C LEU A 9 -15.93 -4.64 7.65
N THR A 10 -15.54 -3.38 7.57
CA THR A 10 -15.49 -2.62 6.33
C THR A 10 -14.04 -2.20 6.10
N VAL A 11 -13.50 -2.52 4.91
CA VAL A 11 -12.09 -2.30 4.55
C VAL A 11 -12.01 -1.38 3.35
N GLY A 12 -11.20 -0.32 3.45
CA GLY A 12 -10.94 0.61 2.37
C GLY A 12 -9.52 0.43 1.83
N ILE A 13 -9.38 0.32 0.52
CA ILE A 13 -8.09 0.17 -0.17
C ILE A 13 -7.93 1.29 -1.20
N ASN A 14 -6.82 2.01 -1.13
CA ASN A 14 -6.47 3.02 -2.11
C ASN A 14 -5.76 2.34 -3.29
N PRO A 15 -6.27 2.44 -4.54
CA PRO A 15 -5.58 1.88 -5.70
C PRO A 15 -4.18 2.44 -5.92
N PHE A 16 -3.94 3.69 -5.53
CA PHE A 16 -2.59 4.24 -5.53
C PHE A 16 -1.78 3.58 -4.42
N GLY A 17 -0.77 2.82 -4.79
CA GLY A 17 0.02 1.99 -3.88
C GLY A 17 -0.65 0.69 -3.46
N ALA A 18 -1.88 0.40 -3.92
CA ALA A 18 -2.71 -0.70 -3.42
C ALA A 18 -2.74 -0.72 -1.89
N GLU A 19 -2.84 0.47 -1.30
CA GLU A 19 -2.62 0.69 0.13
C GLU A 19 -3.90 0.46 0.94
N LEU A 20 -3.80 -0.42 1.93
CA LEU A 20 -4.84 -0.59 2.93
C LEU A 20 -4.98 0.71 3.74
N SER A 21 -6.12 1.36 3.64
CA SER A 21 -6.29 2.72 4.17
C SER A 21 -7.23 2.80 5.35
N SER A 22 -8.12 1.82 5.52
CA SER A 22 -9.11 1.81 6.58
C SER A 22 -9.57 0.39 6.88
N ILE A 23 -9.75 0.09 8.15
CA ILE A 23 -10.45 -1.10 8.64
C ILE A 23 -11.34 -0.63 9.78
N THR A 24 -12.64 -0.68 9.58
CA THR A 24 -13.60 -0.32 10.64
C THR A 24 -14.45 -1.51 11.03
N ASP A 25 -14.79 -1.60 12.30
CA ASP A 25 -15.75 -2.59 12.80
C ASP A 25 -17.21 -2.10 12.67
N ALA A 26 -18.16 -2.92 13.09
CA ALA A 26 -19.58 -2.59 13.02
C ALA A 26 -19.96 -1.38 13.89
N ALA A 27 -19.17 -1.06 14.91
CA ALA A 27 -19.37 0.11 15.77
C ALA A 27 -18.70 1.37 15.22
N GLY A 28 -17.99 1.27 14.08
CA GLY A 28 -17.32 2.40 13.44
C GLY A 28 -15.91 2.69 13.97
N ARG A 29 -15.34 1.78 14.79
CA ARG A 29 -13.98 1.94 15.29
C ARG A 29 -12.98 1.68 14.18
N GLU A 30 -12.03 2.62 13.99
CA GLU A 30 -10.96 2.53 12.99
C GLU A 30 -9.72 1.85 13.61
N TYR A 31 -9.16 0.87 12.89
CA TYR A 31 -7.99 0.11 13.34
C TYR A 31 -6.71 0.47 12.60
N VAL A 32 -6.78 1.25 11.52
CA VAL A 32 -5.61 1.70 10.76
C VAL A 32 -5.30 3.14 11.11
N TRP A 33 -4.02 3.45 11.32
CA TRP A 33 -3.55 4.83 11.44
C TRP A 33 -4.04 5.68 10.27
N GLN A 34 -4.61 6.85 10.54
CA GLN A 34 -5.29 7.65 9.51
C GLN A 34 -4.41 8.76 8.89
N GLY A 35 -3.10 8.67 9.08
CA GLY A 35 -2.17 9.54 8.36
C GLY A 35 -2.16 10.98 8.84
N ASP A 36 -2.26 11.22 10.15
CA ASP A 36 -2.16 12.56 10.72
C ASP A 36 -0.78 13.17 10.36
N PRO A 37 -0.73 14.24 9.54
CA PRO A 37 0.53 14.82 9.07
C PRO A 37 1.38 15.42 10.19
N ALA A 38 0.81 15.67 11.38
CA ALA A 38 1.59 16.12 12.53
C ALA A 38 2.59 15.06 13.00
N TYR A 39 2.35 13.79 12.66
CA TYR A 39 3.19 12.65 13.05
C TYR A 39 3.73 11.90 11.83
N TRP A 40 2.85 11.32 11.05
CA TRP A 40 3.20 10.58 9.84
C TRP A 40 2.00 10.50 8.90
N SER A 41 2.16 11.05 7.70
CA SER A 41 1.08 11.11 6.70
C SER A 41 0.81 9.79 5.96
N GLY A 42 1.70 8.80 6.08
CA GLY A 42 1.49 7.46 5.54
C GLY A 42 0.52 6.65 6.39
N ARG A 43 0.13 5.47 5.89
CA ARG A 43 -0.77 4.54 6.60
C ARG A 43 -0.19 3.14 6.65
N SER A 44 -0.34 2.36 5.59
CA SER A 44 0.20 1.00 5.48
C SER A 44 0.78 0.74 4.09
N PRO A 45 1.85 1.44 3.70
CA PRO A 45 2.39 1.34 2.36
C PRO A 45 2.90 -0.06 2.03
N VAL A 46 2.71 -0.48 0.78
CA VAL A 46 3.30 -1.72 0.26
C VAL A 46 4.76 -1.48 -0.05
N LEU A 47 5.64 -2.22 0.62
CA LEU A 47 7.09 -2.11 0.46
C LEU A 47 7.55 -3.14 -0.56
N PHE A 48 7.79 -2.71 -1.79
CA PHE A 48 8.20 -3.57 -2.90
C PHE A 48 8.95 -2.78 -3.98
N PRO A 49 10.00 -3.34 -4.61
CA PRO A 49 10.53 -4.70 -4.44
C PRO A 49 11.53 -4.85 -3.29
N ILE A 50 11.79 -3.81 -2.52
CA ILE A 50 12.67 -3.87 -1.34
C ILE A 50 12.00 -3.29 -0.10
N VAL A 51 12.49 -3.71 1.06
CA VAL A 51 12.19 -3.13 2.36
C VAL A 51 13.46 -2.46 2.87
N GLY A 52 13.37 -1.18 3.27
CA GLY A 52 14.52 -0.42 3.71
C GLY A 52 15.23 0.27 2.56
N ARG A 53 16.47 0.69 2.81
CA ARG A 53 17.25 1.52 1.90
C ARG A 53 18.52 0.82 1.45
N LEU A 54 18.81 0.86 0.14
CA LEU A 54 20.09 0.43 -0.41
C LEU A 54 21.17 1.47 -0.16
N LEU A 55 22.41 1.03 -0.05
CA LEU A 55 23.56 1.94 0.01
C LEU A 55 23.58 2.82 -1.23
N SER A 56 23.59 4.15 -1.04
CA SER A 56 23.52 5.13 -2.12
C SER A 56 22.31 4.96 -3.06
N ASP A 57 21.22 4.37 -2.57
CA ASP A 57 19.98 4.13 -3.33
C ASP A 57 20.20 3.40 -4.65
N SER A 58 21.19 2.49 -4.72
CA SER A 58 21.57 1.83 -5.96
C SER A 58 22.02 0.40 -5.76
N TYR A 59 21.98 -0.38 -6.84
CA TYR A 59 22.53 -1.73 -6.93
C TYR A 59 23.10 -1.98 -8.31
N VAL A 60 23.95 -3.01 -8.44
CA VAL A 60 24.56 -3.40 -9.70
C VAL A 60 24.07 -4.79 -10.08
N TYR A 61 23.65 -4.95 -11.33
CA TYR A 61 23.29 -6.22 -11.92
C TYR A 61 23.81 -6.30 -13.36
N ASN A 62 24.54 -7.38 -13.70
CA ASN A 62 25.19 -7.55 -15.01
C ASN A 62 25.99 -6.30 -15.42
N ASP A 63 26.83 -5.79 -14.54
CA ASP A 63 27.67 -4.61 -14.73
C ASP A 63 26.91 -3.30 -15.00
N THR A 64 25.59 -3.31 -14.84
CA THR A 64 24.77 -2.11 -14.98
C THR A 64 24.29 -1.64 -13.62
N LYS A 65 24.43 -0.34 -13.37
CA LYS A 65 23.97 0.29 -12.13
C LYS A 65 22.53 0.74 -12.27
N TYR A 66 21.71 0.32 -11.30
CA TYR A 66 20.30 0.68 -11.20
C TYR A 66 20.06 1.46 -9.92
N TYR A 67 19.10 2.37 -9.97
CA TYR A 67 18.70 3.17 -8.82
C TYR A 67 17.34 2.70 -8.32
N LEU A 68 17.21 2.58 -7.00
CA LEU A 68 15.97 2.18 -6.36
C LEU A 68 15.88 2.88 -5.00
N GLN A 69 14.84 3.66 -4.83
CA GLN A 69 14.65 4.44 -3.61
C GLN A 69 14.25 3.54 -2.43
N LYS A 70 14.39 4.09 -1.23
CA LYS A 70 13.94 3.46 0.02
C LYS A 70 12.53 2.88 -0.14
N HIS A 71 12.36 1.61 0.22
CA HIS A 71 11.11 0.84 0.13
C HIS A 71 10.60 0.60 -1.28
N GLY A 72 11.40 0.83 -2.31
CA GLY A 72 11.02 0.59 -3.69
C GLY A 72 9.98 1.57 -4.24
N PHE A 73 9.21 1.13 -5.24
CA PHE A 73 8.31 2.00 -6.01
C PHE A 73 6.82 1.69 -5.86
N ALA A 74 6.45 0.51 -5.36
CA ALA A 74 5.04 0.09 -5.32
C ALA A 74 4.13 1.11 -4.61
N ARG A 75 4.57 1.61 -3.48
CA ARG A 75 3.81 2.59 -2.67
C ARG A 75 3.54 3.93 -3.38
N LYS A 76 4.26 4.20 -4.46
CA LYS A 76 4.13 5.44 -5.27
C LYS A 76 3.64 5.16 -6.67
N SER A 77 3.04 4.01 -6.90
CA SER A 77 2.55 3.59 -8.21
C SER A 77 1.04 3.39 -8.18
N ALA A 78 0.39 3.73 -9.29
CA ALA A 78 -1.03 3.43 -9.47
C ALA A 78 -1.17 1.96 -9.86
N PHE A 79 -1.87 1.18 -9.03
CA PHE A 79 -2.21 -0.20 -9.35
C PHE A 79 -3.51 -0.26 -10.14
N ALA A 80 -3.61 -1.23 -11.03
CA ALA A 80 -4.86 -1.55 -11.72
C ALA A 80 -5.68 -2.55 -10.91
N LEU A 81 -6.97 -2.27 -10.72
CA LEU A 81 -7.90 -3.23 -10.14
C LEU A 81 -8.22 -4.30 -11.20
N VAL A 82 -7.90 -5.55 -10.90
CA VAL A 82 -8.14 -6.70 -11.79
C VAL A 82 -9.52 -7.28 -11.56
N SER A 83 -9.89 -7.45 -10.31
CA SER A 83 -11.20 -8.00 -9.93
C SER A 83 -11.55 -7.60 -8.49
N GLU A 84 -12.84 -7.55 -8.22
CA GLU A 84 -13.35 -7.34 -6.87
C GLU A 84 -14.71 -8.05 -6.69
N ASP A 85 -14.97 -8.44 -5.45
CA ASP A 85 -16.29 -8.82 -4.94
C ASP A 85 -16.46 -8.22 -3.54
N ASP A 86 -17.45 -8.68 -2.78
CA ASP A 86 -17.72 -8.10 -1.46
C ASP A 86 -16.58 -8.30 -0.45
N SER A 87 -15.75 -9.34 -0.62
CA SER A 87 -14.71 -9.71 0.35
C SER A 87 -13.31 -9.86 -0.24
N HIS A 88 -13.15 -9.67 -1.55
CA HIS A 88 -11.87 -9.82 -2.23
C HIS A 88 -11.62 -8.69 -3.23
N ALA A 89 -10.38 -8.25 -3.33
CA ALA A 89 -9.92 -7.37 -4.39
C ALA A 89 -8.53 -7.79 -4.83
N THR A 90 -8.29 -7.80 -6.15
CA THR A 90 -7.00 -8.13 -6.73
C THR A 90 -6.49 -6.94 -7.52
N PHE A 91 -5.27 -6.55 -7.24
CA PHE A 91 -4.59 -5.45 -7.91
C PHE A 91 -3.33 -5.95 -8.61
N THR A 92 -2.95 -5.29 -9.68
CA THR A 92 -1.70 -5.55 -10.41
C THR A 92 -0.96 -4.25 -10.70
N LEU A 93 0.36 -4.35 -10.77
CA LEU A 93 1.27 -3.27 -11.11
C LEU A 93 2.15 -3.70 -12.29
#